data_0b3fbfed0333fc1854e9502f06f21056
#
_entry.id   0b3fbfed0333fc1854e9502f06f21056
#
_cell.length_a   1.000
_cell.length_b   1.000
_cell.length_c   1.000
_cell.angle_alpha   90.00
_cell.angle_beta   90.00
_cell.angle_gamma   90.00
#
_symmetry.space_group_name_H-M   'P 1'
#
loop_
_entity.id
_entity.type
_entity.pdbx_description
1 polymer ?
#
loop_
_entity_poly.entity_id
_entity_poly.type
_entity_poly.pdbx_seq_one_letter_code
_entity_poly.pdbx_strand_id
1 'polypeptide(L)'
;MKRIKMHHFGGKNICATWDEVAQTLEQTVDGVNEFYIAAEHTMFPYLAVLVKGDYAYVHCVPNETDGGLIAFSDDTPTDLPQDGISIFYTNTPTEEIEIYNDYVIPKTLAWTVVKDFVETGEMSNCVEWEEL
;
A
#
# COMPACT_ATOMS: atom_id res chain seq x y z
N MET A 1 4.62 0.37 18.99
CA MET A 1 4.58 -0.33 17.67
C MET A 1 5.84 -1.14 17.50
N LYS A 2 5.76 -2.27 16.83
CA LYS A 2 6.94 -3.09 16.50
C LYS A 2 7.78 -2.38 15.44
N ARG A 3 9.06 -2.75 15.34
CA ARG A 3 9.89 -2.26 14.25
C ARG A 3 9.37 -2.80 12.91
N ILE A 4 9.31 -1.92 11.92
CA ILE A 4 8.74 -2.19 10.61
C ILE A 4 9.84 -2.12 9.55
N LYS A 5 9.89 -3.11 8.67
CA LYS A 5 10.74 -3.02 7.47
C LYS A 5 9.90 -2.58 6.29
N MET A 6 10.47 -1.68 5.50
CA MET A 6 9.85 -1.17 4.28
C MET A 6 10.85 -1.31 3.13
N HIS A 7 10.46 -2.06 2.10
CA HIS A 7 11.20 -2.13 0.85
C HIS A 7 10.48 -1.27 -0.17
N HIS A 8 11.23 -0.44 -0.90
CA HIS A 8 10.63 0.46 -1.89
C HIS A 8 11.66 0.78 -2.99
N PHE A 9 11.26 1.58 -3.98
CA PHE A 9 12.13 1.90 -5.11
C PHE A 9 13.43 2.59 -4.70
N GLY A 10 13.43 3.33 -3.60
CA GLY A 10 14.62 4.01 -3.07
C GLY A 10 15.50 3.13 -2.19
N GLY A 11 15.10 1.90 -1.89
CA GLY A 11 15.88 0.98 -1.05
C GLY A 11 15.08 0.35 0.08
N LYS A 12 15.69 0.26 1.25
CA LYS A 12 15.09 -0.39 2.42
C LYS A 12 15.24 0.51 3.64
N ASN A 13 14.17 0.61 4.42
CA ASN A 13 14.16 1.31 5.70
C ASN A 13 13.67 0.42 6.81
N ILE A 14 14.25 0.56 8.00
CA ILE A 14 13.72 -0.02 9.25
C ILE A 14 13.21 1.14 10.08
N CYS A 15 11.93 1.10 10.42
CA CYS A 15 11.24 2.19 11.10
C CYS A 15 10.79 1.74 12.49
N ALA A 16 11.05 2.57 13.52
CA ALA A 16 10.65 2.30 14.89
C ALA A 16 9.42 3.11 15.30
N THR A 17 9.07 4.16 14.57
CA THR A 17 7.97 5.07 14.88
C THR A 17 7.10 5.30 13.66
N TRP A 18 5.86 5.74 13.90
CA TRP A 18 4.98 6.14 12.80
C TRP A 18 5.58 7.29 11.99
N ASP A 19 6.23 8.25 12.63
CA ASP A 19 6.85 9.38 11.92
C ASP A 19 7.89 8.89 10.91
N GLU A 20 8.69 7.90 11.27
CA GLU A 20 9.67 7.31 10.35
C GLU A 20 8.99 6.59 9.19
N VAL A 21 7.91 5.86 9.45
CA VAL A 21 7.09 5.22 8.41
C VAL A 21 6.50 6.27 7.48
N ALA A 22 5.90 7.32 8.04
CA ALA A 22 5.27 8.38 7.26
C ALA A 22 6.28 9.10 6.36
N GLN A 23 7.48 9.38 6.86
CA GLN A 23 8.54 9.99 6.06
C GLN A 23 8.96 9.08 4.91
N THR A 24 9.05 7.77 5.15
CA THR A 24 9.40 6.80 4.10
C THR A 24 8.30 6.76 3.03
N LEU A 25 7.04 6.80 3.43
CA LEU A 25 5.89 6.79 2.50
C LEU A 25 5.85 8.02 1.58
N GLU A 26 6.47 9.12 1.98
CA GLU A 26 6.54 10.32 1.14
C GLU A 26 7.63 10.26 0.06
N GLN A 27 8.50 9.25 0.11
CA GLN A 27 9.54 9.09 -0.90
C GLN A 27 8.96 8.58 -2.22
N THR A 28 9.32 9.21 -3.32
CA THR A 28 8.92 8.79 -4.66
C THR A 28 10.11 8.86 -5.61
N VAL A 29 10.01 8.07 -6.70
CA VAL A 29 10.92 8.14 -7.84
C VAL A 29 10.05 8.49 -9.04
N ASP A 30 10.25 9.68 -9.61
CA ASP A 30 9.43 10.19 -10.73
C ASP A 30 7.93 10.19 -10.40
N GLY A 31 7.58 10.49 -9.15
CA GLY A 31 6.19 10.59 -8.70
C GLY A 31 5.51 9.27 -8.36
N VAL A 32 6.24 8.17 -8.39
CA VAL A 32 5.70 6.82 -8.12
C VAL A 32 6.54 6.07 -7.10
N ASN A 33 5.92 5.11 -6.43
CA ASN A 33 6.65 4.16 -5.58
C ASN A 33 5.83 2.88 -5.38
N GLU A 34 6.55 1.86 -4.90
CA GLU A 34 5.96 0.61 -4.42
C GLU A 34 6.57 0.33 -3.05
N PHE A 35 5.72 0.04 -2.07
CA PHE A 35 6.17 -0.28 -0.72
C PHE A 35 5.75 -1.69 -0.35
N TYR A 36 6.68 -2.49 0.18
CA TYR A 36 6.39 -3.74 0.88
C TYR A 36 6.64 -3.49 2.35
N ILE A 37 5.60 -3.65 3.17
CA ILE A 37 5.58 -3.24 4.58
C ILE A 37 5.25 -4.44 5.46
N ALA A 38 6.14 -4.78 6.38
CA ALA A 38 5.95 -5.88 7.33
C ALA A 38 6.71 -5.62 8.63
N ALA A 39 6.41 -6.37 9.68
CA ALA A 39 7.24 -6.37 10.88
C ALA A 39 8.67 -6.84 10.54
N GLU A 40 9.66 -6.30 11.20
CA GLU A 40 11.08 -6.42 10.83
C GLU A 40 11.55 -7.86 10.59
N HIS A 41 11.11 -8.78 11.43
CA HIS A 41 11.60 -10.17 11.42
C HIS A 41 10.59 -11.17 10.87
N THR A 42 9.54 -10.69 10.20
CA THR A 42 8.52 -11.54 9.61
C THR A 42 8.37 -11.26 8.13
N MET A 43 7.86 -12.23 7.38
CA MET A 43 7.46 -12.03 6.00
C MET A 43 5.97 -11.72 5.91
N PHE A 44 5.16 -12.37 6.74
CA PHE A 44 3.71 -12.25 6.74
C PHE A 44 3.18 -11.84 8.12
N PRO A 45 2.08 -11.09 8.18
CA PRO A 45 1.40 -10.44 7.05
C PRO A 45 2.24 -9.31 6.48
N TYR A 46 2.02 -8.96 5.22
CA TYR A 46 2.60 -7.74 4.65
C TYR A 46 1.56 -6.95 3.85
N LEU A 47 1.78 -5.65 3.74
CA LEU A 47 1.07 -4.79 2.81
C LEU A 47 1.98 -4.49 1.62
N ALA A 48 1.41 -4.55 0.42
CA ALA A 48 2.01 -3.97 -0.77
C ALA A 48 1.21 -2.75 -1.17
N VAL A 49 1.87 -1.61 -1.31
CA VAL A 49 1.23 -0.33 -1.63
C VAL A 49 1.88 0.26 -2.87
N LEU A 50 1.07 0.48 -3.90
CA LEU A 50 1.50 1.20 -5.10
C LEU A 50 0.99 2.63 -5.00
N VAL A 51 1.84 3.60 -5.31
CA VAL A 51 1.52 5.03 -5.21
C VAL A 51 1.85 5.72 -6.52
N LYS A 52 0.93 6.57 -6.98
CA LYS A 52 1.14 7.45 -8.12
C LYS A 52 0.38 8.75 -7.89
N GLY A 53 1.12 9.84 -7.70
CA GLY A 53 0.49 11.13 -7.38
C GLY A 53 -0.34 11.04 -6.10
N ASP A 54 -1.62 11.38 -6.21
CA ASP A 54 -2.55 11.34 -5.08
C ASP A 54 -3.33 10.02 -4.96
N TYR A 55 -2.96 9.02 -5.75
CA TYR A 55 -3.67 7.73 -5.83
C TYR A 55 -2.82 6.60 -5.29
N ALA A 56 -3.49 5.59 -4.75
CA ALA A 56 -2.82 4.41 -4.21
C ALA A 56 -3.64 3.13 -4.45
N TYR A 57 -2.94 2.00 -4.46
CA TYR A 57 -3.50 0.66 -4.51
C TYR A 57 -2.88 -0.11 -3.35
N VAL A 58 -3.72 -0.78 -2.55
CA VAL A 58 -3.25 -1.49 -1.35
C VAL A 58 -3.65 -2.96 -1.41
N HIS A 59 -2.67 -3.84 -1.25
CA HIS A 59 -2.82 -5.28 -1.27
C HIS A 59 -2.24 -5.84 0.03
N CYS A 60 -3.04 -6.62 0.75
CA CYS A 60 -2.60 -7.30 1.98
C CYS A 60 -2.44 -8.79 1.74
N VAL A 61 -1.30 -9.36 2.10
CA VAL A 61 -1.07 -10.79 2.05
C VAL A 61 -0.90 -11.30 3.48
N PRO A 62 -1.93 -11.97 4.05
CA PRO A 62 -1.91 -12.34 5.46
C PRO A 62 -1.00 -13.53 5.79
N ASN A 63 -0.80 -14.45 4.83
CA ASN A 63 0.06 -15.63 5.01
C ASN A 63 0.49 -16.17 3.66
N GLU A 64 1.36 -17.19 3.66
CA GLU A 64 1.95 -17.73 2.42
C GLU A 64 0.99 -18.53 1.53
N THR A 65 -0.15 -18.96 2.08
CA THR A 65 -1.12 -19.78 1.34
C THR A 65 -2.29 -18.97 0.79
N ASP A 66 -2.44 -17.73 1.24
CA ASP A 66 -3.55 -16.86 0.88
C ASP A 66 -3.09 -15.94 -0.26
N GLY A 67 -3.88 -15.85 -1.32
CA GLY A 67 -3.57 -14.98 -2.47
C GLY A 67 -3.63 -13.50 -2.16
N GLY A 68 -4.24 -13.15 -1.03
CA GLY A 68 -4.30 -11.79 -0.55
C GLY A 68 -5.65 -11.13 -0.73
N LEU A 69 -5.73 -9.90 -0.23
CA LEU A 69 -6.94 -9.09 -0.25
C LEU A 69 -6.58 -7.69 -0.77
N ILE A 70 -7.49 -7.12 -1.55
CA ILE A 70 -7.32 -5.77 -2.12
C ILE A 70 -8.25 -4.81 -1.40
N ALA A 71 -7.71 -3.66 -0.99
CA ALA A 71 -8.51 -2.60 -0.37
C ALA A 71 -9.33 -1.85 -1.42
N PHE A 72 -10.57 -1.51 -1.06
CA PHE A 72 -11.39 -0.61 -1.84
C PHE A 72 -12.29 0.21 -0.90
N SER A 73 -12.87 1.29 -1.40
CA SER A 73 -13.75 2.12 -0.61
C SER A 73 -14.83 2.76 -1.47
N ASP A 74 -16.10 2.43 -1.19
CA ASP A 74 -17.23 3.09 -1.82
C ASP A 74 -17.53 4.45 -1.16
N ASP A 75 -17.12 4.63 0.10
CA ASP A 75 -17.38 5.84 0.87
C ASP A 75 -16.39 6.96 0.58
N THR A 76 -15.23 6.64 0.03
CA THR A 76 -14.17 7.61 -0.29
C THR A 76 -13.70 7.39 -1.72
N PRO A 77 -14.54 7.71 -2.71
CA PRO A 77 -14.19 7.48 -4.11
C PRO A 77 -13.12 8.47 -4.60
N THR A 78 -12.42 8.08 -5.65
CA THR A 78 -11.54 8.97 -6.40
C THR A 78 -12.33 9.66 -7.51
N ASP A 79 -11.69 10.62 -8.18
CA ASP A 79 -12.24 11.29 -9.37
C ASP A 79 -11.99 10.50 -10.67
N LEU A 80 -11.49 9.28 -10.56
CA LEU A 80 -11.20 8.42 -11.70
C LEU A 80 -12.47 7.78 -12.27
N PRO A 81 -12.53 7.50 -13.59
CA PRO A 81 -13.68 6.82 -14.18
C PRO A 81 -13.91 5.42 -13.57
N GLN A 82 -15.16 5.11 -13.24
CA GLN A 82 -15.51 3.85 -12.56
C GLN A 82 -15.13 2.59 -13.34
N ASP A 83 -15.29 2.60 -14.64
CA ASP A 83 -15.03 1.41 -15.48
C ASP A 83 -13.65 1.48 -16.13
N GLY A 84 -12.79 2.37 -15.67
CA GLY A 84 -11.48 2.58 -16.25
C GLY A 84 -10.37 1.80 -15.53
N ILE A 85 -9.18 1.95 -16.07
CA ILE A 85 -7.95 1.44 -15.46
C ILE A 85 -6.98 2.60 -15.24
N SER A 86 -6.09 2.42 -14.27
CA SER A 86 -4.96 3.32 -14.02
C SER A 86 -3.67 2.54 -14.14
N ILE A 87 -2.62 3.23 -14.59
CA ILE A 87 -1.30 2.63 -14.70
C ILE A 87 -0.51 2.98 -13.44
N PHE A 88 -0.07 1.98 -12.72
CA PHE A 88 0.88 2.09 -11.62
C PHE A 88 2.19 1.43 -12.03
N TYR A 89 3.16 1.40 -11.13
CA TYR A 89 4.49 0.84 -11.40
C TYR A 89 4.86 -0.13 -10.28
N THR A 90 5.44 -1.27 -10.66
CA THR A 90 5.81 -2.34 -9.75
C THR A 90 7.21 -2.85 -10.09
N ASN A 91 7.92 -3.35 -9.11
CA ASN A 91 9.29 -3.86 -9.19
C ASN A 91 10.33 -2.79 -9.52
N THR A 92 10.07 -1.94 -10.51
CA THR A 92 10.92 -0.81 -10.90
C THR A 92 10.04 0.40 -11.19
N PRO A 93 10.60 1.64 -11.17
CA PRO A 93 9.82 2.85 -11.49
C PRO A 93 9.34 2.93 -12.93
N THR A 94 9.71 1.99 -13.79
CA THR A 94 9.33 1.98 -15.20
C THR A 94 8.52 0.75 -15.64
N GLU A 95 8.34 -0.23 -14.75
CA GLU A 95 7.54 -1.42 -15.07
C GLU A 95 6.06 -1.16 -14.78
N GLU A 96 5.26 -1.03 -15.83
CA GLU A 96 3.85 -0.70 -15.71
C GLU A 96 3.01 -1.90 -15.27
N ILE A 97 1.99 -1.60 -14.46
CA ILE A 97 0.93 -2.54 -14.11
C ILE A 97 -0.42 -1.82 -14.21
N GLU A 98 -1.40 -2.49 -14.80
CA GLU A 98 -2.75 -1.96 -14.93
C GLU A 98 -3.57 -2.33 -13.70
N ILE A 99 -4.20 -1.33 -13.08
CA ILE A 99 -5.06 -1.52 -11.91
C ILE A 99 -6.45 -0.97 -12.25
N TYR A 100 -7.50 -1.77 -11.99
CA TYR A 100 -8.87 -1.29 -12.13
C TYR A 100 -9.11 -0.14 -11.16
N ASN A 101 -9.74 0.93 -11.65
CA ASN A 101 -10.01 2.12 -10.84
C ASN A 101 -10.88 1.82 -9.62
N ASP A 102 -11.66 0.74 -9.63
CA ASP A 102 -12.44 0.29 -8.48
C ASP A 102 -11.57 0.00 -7.26
N TYR A 103 -10.30 -0.35 -7.48
CA TYR A 103 -9.33 -0.66 -6.42
C TYR A 103 -8.32 0.45 -6.17
N VAL A 104 -8.55 1.62 -6.76
CA VAL A 104 -7.72 2.79 -6.51
C VAL A 104 -8.38 3.64 -5.43
N ILE A 105 -7.64 3.96 -4.39
CA ILE A 105 -8.11 4.78 -3.28
C ILE A 105 -7.26 6.05 -3.18
N PRO A 106 -7.78 7.10 -2.51
CA PRO A 106 -6.95 8.27 -2.26
C PRO A 106 -5.72 7.90 -1.43
N LYS A 107 -4.59 8.52 -1.75
CA LYS A 107 -3.33 8.28 -1.03
C LYS A 107 -3.49 8.51 0.49
N THR A 108 -4.22 9.54 0.88
CA THR A 108 -4.46 9.83 2.29
C THR A 108 -5.19 8.69 3.02
N LEU A 109 -6.14 8.04 2.36
CA LEU A 109 -6.83 6.88 2.92
C LEU A 109 -5.87 5.69 3.02
N ALA A 110 -5.03 5.49 2.02
CA ALA A 110 -4.00 4.44 2.05
C ALA A 110 -3.05 4.62 3.24
N TRP A 111 -2.67 5.87 3.56
CA TRP A 111 -1.82 6.15 4.72
C TRP A 111 -2.49 5.79 6.04
N THR A 112 -3.81 5.96 6.15
CA THR A 112 -4.57 5.50 7.31
C THR A 112 -4.56 3.98 7.41
N VAL A 113 -4.70 3.28 6.29
CA VAL A 113 -4.61 1.82 6.23
C VAL A 113 -3.24 1.34 6.70
N VAL A 114 -2.18 1.97 6.21
CA VAL A 114 -0.80 1.64 6.62
C VAL A 114 -0.60 1.89 8.11
N LYS A 115 -1.08 3.02 8.61
CA LYS A 115 -0.94 3.37 10.04
C LYS A 115 -1.60 2.32 10.92
N ASP A 116 -2.83 1.94 10.62
CA ASP A 116 -3.53 0.92 11.38
C ASP A 116 -2.77 -0.41 11.35
N PHE A 117 -2.25 -0.78 10.19
CA PHE A 117 -1.50 -2.03 10.03
C PHE A 117 -0.21 -2.04 10.86
N VAL A 118 0.59 -0.98 10.80
CA VAL A 118 1.87 -0.94 11.53
C VAL A 118 1.68 -0.81 13.03
N GLU A 119 0.58 -0.21 13.47
CA GLU A 119 0.29 -0.04 14.90
C GLU A 119 -0.35 -1.27 15.53
N THR A 120 -1.17 -2.01 14.77
CA THR A 120 -1.93 -3.14 15.31
C THR A 120 -1.47 -4.51 14.80
N GLY A 121 -0.80 -4.56 13.65
CA GLY A 121 -0.48 -5.81 12.96
C GLY A 121 -1.66 -6.40 12.18
N GLU A 122 -2.78 -5.69 12.12
CA GLU A 122 -4.01 -6.18 11.50
C GLU A 122 -4.45 -5.27 10.36
N MET A 123 -5.29 -5.81 9.48
CA MET A 123 -5.89 -5.03 8.39
C MET A 123 -6.83 -3.96 8.97
N SER A 124 -6.72 -2.75 8.41
CA SER A 124 -7.58 -1.64 8.79
C SER A 124 -9.04 -1.90 8.40
N ASN A 125 -9.98 -1.46 9.23
CA ASN A 125 -11.40 -1.49 8.89
C ASN A 125 -11.91 -0.17 8.33
N CYS A 126 -11.03 0.78 8.02
CA CYS A 126 -11.41 2.03 7.36
C CYS A 126 -11.62 1.86 5.85
N VAL A 127 -11.30 0.69 5.30
CA VAL A 127 -11.57 0.28 3.92
C VAL A 127 -12.24 -1.08 3.93
N GLU A 128 -12.80 -1.46 2.79
CA GLU A 128 -13.30 -2.81 2.56
C GLU A 128 -12.20 -3.63 1.86
N TRP A 129 -12.27 -4.95 2.01
CA TRP A 129 -11.27 -5.87 1.46
C TRP A 129 -11.93 -6.92 0.59
N GLU A 130 -11.41 -7.13 -0.60
CA GLU A 130 -11.88 -8.15 -1.53
C GLU A 130 -10.82 -9.22 -1.71
N GLU A 131 -11.21 -10.49 -1.64
CA GLU A 131 -10.29 -11.60 -1.88
C GLU A 131 -9.93 -11.71 -3.35
N LEU A 132 -8.67 -12.02 -3.57
CA LEU A 132 -8.16 -12.31 -4.91
C LEU A 132 -8.49 -13.73 -5.36
#